data_0f9b229e6c4900afac747d46ee743e50
#
_entry.id   0f9b229e6c4900afac747d46ee743e50
#
_cell.length_a   1.000
_cell.length_b   1.000
_cell.length_c   1.000
_cell.angle_alpha   90.00
_cell.angle_beta   90.00
_cell.angle_gamma   90.00
#
_symmetry.space_group_name_H-M   'P 1'
#
loop_
_entity.id
_entity.type
_entity.pdbx_description
1 polymer ?
#
loop_
_entity_poly.entity_id
_entity_poly.type
_entity_poly.pdbx_seq_one_letter_code
_entity_poly.pdbx_strand_id
1 'polypeptide(L)'
;MAIESSEPMNCFINYGVLFLLTFALEVFGGSEDTQVLVYDARVGFLSAGTLEVNMTLSKGRYELFGDVRTSGAIERFFRWRGKFAAVGFMVEEMPRTRAYLLFEERKNSRKVTLAAHGKTTIHRLSGVSREVEYPQGSDLMSVLFLTDHCFDAAWVHDGEDAYEVVRTASRQTFVKQGKTHFRGSTELCRYRFNYGKAEQRGLDVWLGLHRDRWVPVRIRVRVPFRPDALLRLRTPG
;
A
#
# COMPACT_ATOMS: atom_id res chain seq x y z
N MET A 1 51.04 6.56 -18.14
CA MET A 1 50.08 7.30 -18.93
C MET A 1 48.89 6.37 -19.17
N ALA A 2 47.95 6.35 -18.23
CA ALA A 2 46.78 5.47 -18.24
C ALA A 2 45.55 6.39 -18.35
N ILE A 3 44.74 6.14 -19.37
CA ILE A 3 43.51 6.91 -19.66
C ILE A 3 42.38 6.16 -18.95
N GLU A 4 41.86 6.81 -17.94
CA GLU A 4 40.67 6.38 -17.19
C GLU A 4 39.43 6.77 -18.01
N SER A 5 38.69 5.79 -18.53
CA SER A 5 37.44 6.01 -19.20
C SER A 5 36.31 5.89 -18.17
N SER A 6 35.75 7.05 -17.79
CA SER A 6 34.52 7.13 -17.02
C SER A 6 33.31 6.92 -17.93
N GLU A 7 32.68 5.78 -17.86
CA GLU A 7 31.36 5.56 -18.50
C GLU A 7 30.23 6.08 -17.58
N PRO A 8 29.23 6.78 -18.13
CA PRO A 8 28.14 7.32 -17.34
C PRO A 8 27.08 6.25 -17.06
N MET A 9 26.93 5.93 -15.80
CA MET A 9 25.97 4.97 -15.20
C MET A 9 24.52 5.49 -15.16
N ASN A 10 24.06 6.17 -16.22
CA ASN A 10 22.71 6.79 -16.24
C ASN A 10 21.67 6.06 -17.11
N CYS A 11 21.98 4.89 -17.69
CA CYS A 11 21.11 4.25 -18.69
C CYS A 11 20.19 3.16 -18.14
N PHE A 12 20.42 2.63 -16.94
CA PHE A 12 19.68 1.44 -16.48
C PHE A 12 18.37 1.74 -15.73
N ILE A 13 18.17 2.96 -15.23
CA ILE A 13 16.95 3.29 -14.47
C ILE A 13 15.71 3.46 -15.37
N ASN A 14 15.90 3.85 -16.64
CA ASN A 14 14.79 4.06 -17.57
C ASN A 14 14.19 2.78 -18.14
N TYR A 15 14.92 1.67 -18.19
CA TYR A 15 14.41 0.42 -18.78
C TYR A 15 13.52 -0.40 -17.84
N GLY A 16 13.72 -0.32 -16.52
CA GLY A 16 12.89 -1.04 -15.55
C GLY A 16 11.46 -0.50 -15.46
N VAL A 17 11.30 0.81 -15.59
CA VAL A 17 9.98 1.46 -15.55
C VAL A 17 9.24 1.29 -16.88
N LEU A 18 9.97 1.25 -18.00
CA LEU A 18 9.36 1.09 -19.33
C LEU A 18 8.86 -0.35 -19.57
N PHE A 19 9.51 -1.36 -18.98
CA PHE A 19 9.10 -2.75 -19.15
C PHE A 19 7.80 -3.12 -18.42
N LEU A 20 7.48 -2.41 -17.34
CA LEU A 20 6.18 -2.57 -16.64
C LEU A 20 5.01 -1.89 -17.39
N LEU A 21 5.29 -0.87 -18.20
CA LEU A 21 4.28 -0.15 -18.97
C LEU A 21 3.87 -0.86 -20.27
N THR A 22 4.69 -1.74 -20.81
CA THR A 22 4.38 -2.42 -22.09
C THR A 22 3.47 -3.65 -21.95
N PHE A 23 3.23 -4.15 -20.73
CA PHE A 23 2.26 -5.24 -20.51
C PHE A 23 0.80 -4.77 -20.37
N ALA A 24 0.54 -3.48 -20.39
CA ALA A 24 -0.79 -2.89 -20.13
C ALA A 24 -1.65 -2.65 -21.38
N LEU A 25 -1.24 -3.11 -22.57
CA LEU A 25 -1.97 -2.84 -23.83
C LEU A 25 -2.60 -4.09 -24.46
N GLU A 26 -3.19 -4.97 -23.65
CA GLU A 26 -4.24 -5.84 -24.18
C GLU A 26 -5.61 -5.21 -23.86
N VAL A 27 -6.15 -4.48 -24.84
CA VAL A 27 -7.52 -3.95 -24.85
C VAL A 27 -8.49 -5.13 -24.88
N PHE A 28 -8.84 -5.66 -23.72
CA PHE A 28 -9.98 -6.54 -23.57
C PHE A 28 -11.20 -5.71 -23.18
N GLY A 29 -12.17 -5.60 -24.07
CA GLY A 29 -13.48 -4.97 -23.86
C GLY A 29 -14.32 -5.71 -22.79
N GLY A 30 -13.95 -5.53 -21.54
CA GLY A 30 -14.73 -5.82 -20.36
C GLY A 30 -14.87 -4.53 -19.58
N SER A 31 -15.97 -4.29 -18.89
CA SER A 31 -16.12 -3.12 -18.04
C SER A 31 -15.02 -3.12 -16.99
N GLU A 32 -14.07 -2.21 -17.15
CA GLU A 32 -13.05 -1.94 -16.14
C GLU A 32 -13.69 -1.12 -15.02
N ASP A 33 -13.72 -1.66 -13.83
CA ASP A 33 -14.16 -0.92 -12.65
C ASP A 33 -12.93 -0.24 -12.03
N THR A 34 -12.74 1.03 -12.39
CA THR A 34 -11.63 1.84 -11.88
C THR A 34 -12.14 2.78 -10.79
N GLN A 35 -11.50 2.75 -9.64
CA GLN A 35 -11.82 3.59 -8.51
C GLN A 35 -10.59 4.32 -7.98
N VAL A 36 -10.77 5.61 -7.69
CA VAL A 36 -9.75 6.46 -7.04
C VAL A 36 -10.21 6.81 -5.63
N LEU A 37 -9.38 6.50 -4.65
CA LEU A 37 -9.61 6.80 -3.24
C LEU A 37 -8.54 7.78 -2.76
N VAL A 38 -8.94 8.87 -2.12
CA VAL A 38 -8.03 9.88 -1.58
C VAL A 38 -8.22 9.97 -0.07
N TYR A 39 -7.13 9.83 0.66
CA TYR A 39 -7.14 9.86 2.13
C TYR A 39 -6.34 11.03 2.67
N ASP A 40 -6.85 11.64 3.74
CA ASP A 40 -6.06 12.49 4.62
C ASP A 40 -5.37 11.64 5.67
N ALA A 41 -4.05 11.79 5.79
CA ALA A 41 -3.23 11.13 6.78
C ALA A 41 -2.99 12.04 8.00
N ARG A 42 -3.05 11.46 9.20
CA ARG A 42 -2.72 12.11 10.47
C ARG A 42 -1.85 11.20 11.32
N VAL A 43 -1.00 11.80 12.16
CA VAL A 43 -0.27 11.11 13.22
C VAL A 43 -0.58 11.82 14.53
N GLY A 44 -1.27 11.16 15.42
CA GLY A 44 -1.88 11.80 16.60
C GLY A 44 -2.85 12.92 16.17
N PHE A 45 -2.57 14.15 16.62
CA PHE A 45 -3.37 15.34 16.26
C PHE A 45 -2.82 16.11 15.04
N LEU A 46 -1.63 15.76 14.54
CA LEU A 46 -0.97 16.48 13.45
C LEU A 46 -1.44 15.96 12.08
N SER A 47 -1.67 16.87 11.14
CA SER A 47 -1.81 16.51 9.72
C SER A 47 -0.47 16.00 9.21
N ALA A 48 -0.48 14.83 8.57
CA ALA A 48 0.74 14.12 8.16
C ALA A 48 0.92 14.06 6.65
N GLY A 49 -0.16 14.19 5.88
CA GLY A 49 -0.06 14.10 4.43
C GLY A 49 -1.32 13.56 3.77
N THR A 50 -1.13 12.99 2.61
CA THR A 50 -2.18 12.37 1.81
C THR A 50 -1.74 11.00 1.28
N LEU A 51 -2.70 10.12 1.08
CA LEU A 51 -2.56 8.87 0.32
C LEU A 51 -3.61 8.90 -0.78
N GLU A 52 -3.18 8.72 -2.01
CA GLU A 52 -4.04 8.43 -3.16
C GLU A 52 -3.88 6.98 -3.57
N VAL A 53 -4.98 6.28 -3.77
CA VAL A 53 -5.01 4.88 -4.20
C VAL A 53 -5.90 4.77 -5.44
N ASN A 54 -5.32 4.27 -6.52
CA ASN A 54 -6.01 3.94 -7.76
C ASN A 54 -6.09 2.42 -7.86
N MET A 55 -7.28 1.88 -8.02
CA MET A 55 -7.50 0.45 -8.17
C MET A 55 -8.38 0.17 -9.37
N THR A 56 -8.00 -0.84 -10.15
CA THR A 56 -8.73 -1.33 -11.29
C THR A 56 -8.98 -2.82 -11.11
N LEU A 57 -10.23 -3.24 -11.27
CA LEU A 57 -10.62 -4.64 -11.32
C LEU A 57 -11.20 -4.98 -12.68
N SER A 58 -10.69 -6.03 -13.30
CA SER A 58 -11.19 -6.52 -14.58
C SER A 58 -11.05 -8.04 -14.65
N LYS A 59 -12.15 -8.76 -14.86
CA LYS A 59 -12.17 -10.22 -15.05
C LYS A 59 -11.35 -11.00 -13.98
N GLY A 60 -11.48 -10.59 -12.72
CA GLY A 60 -10.75 -11.23 -11.60
C GLY A 60 -9.27 -10.86 -11.49
N ARG A 61 -8.75 -10.02 -12.39
CA ARG A 61 -7.42 -9.39 -12.27
C ARG A 61 -7.55 -8.06 -11.57
N TYR A 62 -6.50 -7.65 -10.86
CA TYR A 62 -6.44 -6.32 -10.28
C TYR A 62 -5.12 -5.63 -10.58
N GLU A 63 -5.21 -4.31 -10.62
CA GLU A 63 -4.09 -3.40 -10.58
C GLU A 63 -4.33 -2.39 -9.46
N LEU A 64 -3.33 -2.16 -8.65
CA LEU A 64 -3.38 -1.24 -7.51
C LEU A 64 -2.17 -0.33 -7.55
N PHE A 65 -2.39 0.98 -7.50
CA PHE A 65 -1.34 1.99 -7.42
C PHE A 65 -1.60 2.92 -6.24
N GLY A 66 -0.57 3.30 -5.53
CA GLY A 66 -0.68 4.29 -4.47
C GLY A 66 0.46 5.29 -4.46
N ASP A 67 0.13 6.53 -4.10
CA ASP A 67 1.07 7.64 -3.88
C ASP A 67 0.83 8.23 -2.49
N VAL A 68 1.83 8.14 -1.64
CA VAL A 68 1.81 8.69 -0.28
C VAL A 68 2.81 9.82 -0.18
N ARG A 69 2.36 10.96 0.34
CA ARG A 69 3.22 12.13 0.54
C ARG A 69 2.98 12.73 1.91
N THR A 70 4.07 12.96 2.63
CA THR A 70 4.00 13.81 3.82
C THR A 70 3.76 15.26 3.43
N SER A 71 3.02 15.98 4.23
CA SER A 71 2.76 17.41 4.06
C SER A 71 2.57 18.11 5.41
N GLY A 72 2.52 19.45 5.40
CA GLY A 72 2.26 20.25 6.58
C GLY A 72 3.42 20.27 7.58
N ALA A 73 3.09 20.30 8.86
CA ALA A 73 4.09 20.41 9.94
C ALA A 73 5.05 19.21 9.98
N ILE A 74 4.55 18.01 9.66
CA ILE A 74 5.38 16.79 9.69
C ILE A 74 6.42 16.79 8.57
N GLU A 75 6.14 17.35 7.40
CA GLU A 75 7.09 17.39 6.28
C GLU A 75 8.40 18.13 6.63
N ARG A 76 8.34 19.12 7.51
CA ARG A 76 9.53 19.86 7.96
C ARG A 76 10.52 19.00 8.73
N PHE A 77 10.01 18.04 9.50
CA PHE A 77 10.83 17.15 10.33
C PHE A 77 11.08 15.81 9.68
N PHE A 78 10.09 15.32 8.92
CA PHE A 78 10.12 13.99 8.31
C PHE A 78 9.53 14.06 6.90
N ARG A 79 10.39 14.38 5.93
CA ARG A 79 10.01 14.33 4.52
C ARG A 79 10.07 12.89 4.04
N TRP A 80 8.90 12.36 3.69
CA TRP A 80 8.77 11.02 3.16
C TRP A 80 7.77 10.97 2.00
N ARG A 81 8.13 10.24 0.98
CA ARG A 81 7.27 9.91 -0.16
C ARG A 81 7.33 8.43 -0.38
N GLY A 82 6.19 7.82 -0.65
CA GLY A 82 6.08 6.42 -0.99
C GLY A 82 5.19 6.24 -2.20
N LYS A 83 5.59 5.35 -3.11
CA LYS A 83 4.73 4.87 -4.19
C LYS A 83 4.73 3.37 -4.16
N PHE A 84 3.57 2.78 -4.34
CA PHE A 84 3.46 1.34 -4.48
C PHE A 84 2.63 0.98 -5.70
N ALA A 85 2.92 -0.17 -6.27
CA ALA A 85 2.13 -0.78 -7.32
C ALA A 85 2.02 -2.28 -7.03
N ALA A 86 0.85 -2.85 -7.23
CA ALA A 86 0.62 -4.27 -7.13
C ALA A 86 -0.28 -4.74 -8.26
N VAL A 87 0.00 -5.92 -8.78
CA VAL A 87 -0.83 -6.60 -9.78
C VAL A 87 -1.02 -8.06 -9.35
N GLY A 88 -2.21 -8.59 -9.64
CA GLY A 88 -2.53 -9.96 -9.26
C GLY A 88 -3.93 -10.39 -9.69
N PHE A 89 -4.46 -11.34 -8.94
CA PHE A 89 -5.77 -11.92 -9.19
C PHE A 89 -6.57 -11.96 -7.88
N MET A 90 -7.89 -11.86 -8.00
CA MET A 90 -8.81 -12.19 -6.93
C MET A 90 -9.07 -13.70 -6.95
N VAL A 91 -8.86 -14.37 -5.83
CA VAL A 91 -9.11 -15.79 -5.63
C VAL A 91 -9.91 -15.92 -4.34
N GLU A 92 -11.14 -16.44 -4.41
CA GLU A 92 -12.02 -16.60 -3.24
C GLU A 92 -12.14 -15.29 -2.43
N GLU A 93 -12.41 -14.18 -3.13
CA GLU A 93 -12.57 -12.82 -2.56
C GLU A 93 -11.29 -12.23 -1.91
N MET A 94 -10.16 -12.94 -1.98
CA MET A 94 -8.87 -12.47 -1.48
C MET A 94 -7.90 -12.16 -2.64
N PRO A 95 -7.16 -11.06 -2.57
CA PRO A 95 -6.14 -10.78 -3.58
C PRO A 95 -4.98 -11.76 -3.47
N ARG A 96 -4.44 -12.16 -4.62
CA ARG A 96 -3.22 -12.95 -4.78
C ARG A 96 -2.24 -12.14 -5.61
N THR A 97 -1.25 -11.55 -4.96
CA THR A 97 -0.26 -10.68 -5.59
C THR A 97 0.71 -11.50 -6.43
N ARG A 98 0.93 -11.08 -7.68
CA ARG A 98 1.95 -11.63 -8.59
C ARG A 98 3.21 -10.78 -8.64
N ALA A 99 3.01 -9.46 -8.59
CA ALA A 99 4.12 -8.53 -8.53
C ALA A 99 3.77 -7.36 -7.63
N TYR A 100 4.74 -6.91 -6.86
CA TYR A 100 4.65 -5.77 -5.95
C TYR A 100 5.88 -4.89 -6.09
N LEU A 101 5.68 -3.61 -6.21
CA LEU A 101 6.72 -2.58 -6.25
C LEU A 101 6.47 -1.58 -5.14
N LEU A 102 7.49 -1.30 -4.35
CA LEU A 102 7.49 -0.22 -3.37
C LEU A 102 8.68 0.69 -3.61
N PHE A 103 8.41 1.96 -3.86
CA PHE A 103 9.40 3.03 -3.91
C PHE A 103 9.27 3.89 -2.66
N GLU A 104 10.35 4.06 -1.92
CA GLU A 104 10.43 4.92 -0.75
C GLU A 104 11.51 5.98 -0.93
N GLU A 105 11.18 7.23 -0.70
CA GLU A 105 12.10 8.35 -0.67
C GLU A 105 12.01 9.08 0.67
N ARG A 106 13.14 9.19 1.33
CA ARG A 106 13.34 9.99 2.54
C ARG A 106 14.40 11.05 2.25
N LYS A 107 14.55 12.04 3.14
CA LYS A 107 15.48 13.15 2.97
C LYS A 107 16.86 12.73 2.42
N ASN A 108 17.41 11.62 2.91
CA ASN A 108 18.78 11.16 2.58
C ASN A 108 18.83 9.70 2.12
N SER A 109 17.71 9.09 1.76
CA SER A 109 17.69 7.70 1.33
C SER A 109 16.58 7.44 0.32
N ARG A 110 16.88 6.59 -0.65
CA ARG A 110 15.91 6.01 -1.57
C ARG A 110 16.03 4.50 -1.50
N LYS A 111 14.88 3.84 -1.55
CA LYS A 111 14.81 2.38 -1.57
C LYS A 111 13.75 1.98 -2.58
N VAL A 112 14.04 0.99 -3.39
CA VAL A 112 13.10 0.35 -4.29
C VAL A 112 13.07 -1.13 -3.94
N THR A 113 11.89 -1.64 -3.64
CA THR A 113 11.65 -3.06 -3.39
C THR A 113 10.77 -3.58 -4.52
N LEU A 114 11.26 -4.56 -5.28
CA LEU A 114 10.53 -5.23 -6.35
C LEU A 114 10.41 -6.71 -6.00
N ALA A 115 9.20 -7.16 -5.71
CA ALA A 115 8.87 -8.56 -5.48
C ALA A 115 8.09 -9.11 -6.67
N ALA A 116 8.69 -10.02 -7.45
CA ALA A 116 8.09 -10.64 -8.62
C ALA A 116 8.79 -11.95 -8.97
N HIS A 117 8.11 -12.85 -9.66
CA HIS A 117 8.68 -14.10 -10.20
C HIS A 117 9.44 -14.96 -9.17
N GLY A 118 8.93 -15.04 -7.94
CA GLY A 118 9.54 -15.85 -6.88
C GLY A 118 10.76 -15.21 -6.20
N LYS A 119 11.09 -13.96 -6.52
CA LYS A 119 12.20 -13.23 -5.93
C LYS A 119 11.81 -11.83 -5.50
N THR A 120 12.49 -11.30 -4.53
CA THR A 120 12.46 -9.88 -4.16
C THR A 120 13.83 -9.27 -4.33
N THR A 121 13.89 -8.18 -5.09
CA THR A 121 15.10 -7.37 -5.28
C THR A 121 14.93 -6.03 -4.58
N ILE A 122 15.89 -5.69 -3.73
CA ILE A 122 15.91 -4.47 -2.94
C ILE A 122 17.10 -3.63 -3.38
N HIS A 123 16.83 -2.47 -3.96
CA HIS A 123 17.83 -1.49 -4.35
C HIS A 123 17.84 -0.31 -3.39
N ARG A 124 19.03 0.06 -2.88
CA ARG A 124 19.22 1.27 -2.07
C ARG A 124 20.11 2.26 -2.81
N LEU A 125 19.90 3.54 -2.58
CA LEU A 125 20.70 4.62 -3.19
C LEU A 125 22.21 4.48 -2.87
N SER A 126 22.57 3.83 -1.79
CA SER A 126 23.96 3.50 -1.42
C SER A 126 24.66 2.50 -2.36
N GLY A 127 24.00 2.07 -3.43
CA GLY A 127 24.54 1.13 -4.41
C GLY A 127 24.47 -0.36 -4.00
N VAL A 128 23.97 -0.64 -2.79
CA VAL A 128 23.81 -2.03 -2.34
C VAL A 128 22.49 -2.57 -2.85
N SER A 129 22.55 -3.60 -3.70
CA SER A 129 21.40 -4.41 -4.10
C SER A 129 21.42 -5.72 -3.33
N ARG A 130 20.25 -6.16 -2.89
CA ARG A 130 20.07 -7.44 -2.20
C ARG A 130 18.92 -8.20 -2.84
N GLU A 131 19.12 -9.46 -3.12
CA GLU A 131 18.05 -10.39 -3.48
C GLU A 131 17.67 -11.24 -2.28
N VAL A 132 16.37 -11.46 -2.11
CA VAL A 132 15.82 -12.38 -1.12
C VAL A 132 14.72 -13.22 -1.78
N GLU A 133 14.31 -14.29 -1.13
CA GLU A 133 13.17 -15.08 -1.56
C GLU A 133 11.90 -14.24 -1.56
N TYR A 134 10.97 -14.54 -2.49
CA TYR A 134 9.65 -13.89 -2.53
C TYR A 134 8.90 -14.20 -1.23
N PRO A 135 8.42 -13.19 -0.50
CA PRO A 135 7.75 -13.40 0.76
C PRO A 135 6.39 -14.09 0.56
N GLN A 136 6.01 -14.90 1.53
CA GLN A 136 4.74 -15.62 1.51
C GLN A 136 3.53 -14.66 1.63
N GLY A 137 2.44 -14.98 0.95
CA GLY A 137 1.19 -14.25 1.04
C GLY A 137 0.99 -13.22 -0.06
N SER A 138 0.08 -12.30 0.17
CA SER A 138 -0.21 -11.17 -0.71
C SER A 138 0.35 -9.88 -0.13
N ASP A 139 0.58 -8.87 -0.94
CA ASP A 139 0.99 -7.60 -0.37
C ASP A 139 -0.11 -6.99 0.50
N LEU A 140 0.30 -6.32 1.57
CA LEU A 140 -0.62 -5.74 2.55
C LEU A 140 -1.56 -4.70 1.93
N MET A 141 -1.09 -3.93 0.95
CA MET A 141 -1.92 -2.87 0.35
C MET A 141 -3.05 -3.46 -0.48
N SER A 142 -2.77 -4.52 -1.25
CA SER A 142 -3.82 -5.24 -1.99
C SER A 142 -4.85 -5.84 -1.03
N VAL A 143 -4.42 -6.48 0.06
CA VAL A 143 -5.35 -7.02 1.06
C VAL A 143 -6.19 -5.91 1.69
N LEU A 144 -5.61 -4.76 2.02
CA LEU A 144 -6.33 -3.65 2.62
C LEU A 144 -7.37 -3.00 1.70
N PHE A 145 -7.05 -2.82 0.43
CA PHE A 145 -7.88 -2.00 -0.47
C PHE A 145 -8.80 -2.80 -1.37
N LEU A 146 -8.55 -4.10 -1.56
CA LEU A 146 -9.34 -4.94 -2.44
C LEU A 146 -10.28 -5.92 -1.72
N THR A 147 -10.07 -6.14 -0.41
CA THR A 147 -10.97 -6.96 0.41
C THR A 147 -12.15 -6.12 0.87
N ASP A 148 -13.36 -6.59 0.63
CA ASP A 148 -14.63 -5.90 0.92
C ASP A 148 -15.30 -6.35 2.22
N HIS A 149 -14.67 -7.27 2.95
CA HIS A 149 -15.16 -7.84 4.21
C HIS A 149 -14.05 -7.97 5.26
N CYS A 150 -14.42 -8.22 6.52
CA CYS A 150 -13.49 -8.55 7.57
C CYS A 150 -13.00 -10.01 7.41
N PHE A 151 -11.80 -10.24 6.91
CA PHE A 151 -11.19 -11.59 6.84
C PHE A 151 -10.70 -12.05 8.22
N ASP A 152 -10.61 -13.36 8.44
CA ASP A 152 -10.19 -13.93 9.73
C ASP A 152 -8.68 -13.86 9.94
N ALA A 153 -7.91 -14.32 8.96
CA ALA A 153 -6.46 -14.26 8.96
C ALA A 153 -5.93 -14.23 7.53
N ALA A 154 -4.78 -13.58 7.35
CA ALA A 154 -4.07 -13.58 6.08
C ALA A 154 -2.56 -13.49 6.29
N TRP A 155 -1.78 -14.23 5.50
CA TRP A 155 -0.36 -13.97 5.32
C TRP A 155 -0.18 -12.82 4.35
N VAL A 156 0.53 -11.79 4.79
CA VAL A 156 0.79 -10.60 4.00
C VAL A 156 2.27 -10.24 4.03
N HIS A 157 2.71 -9.44 3.06
CA HIS A 157 4.08 -8.95 3.00
C HIS A 157 4.13 -7.46 2.65
N ASP A 158 5.25 -6.83 2.96
CA ASP A 158 5.58 -5.46 2.55
C ASP A 158 6.59 -5.43 1.39
N GLY A 159 6.84 -6.58 0.80
CA GLY A 159 7.83 -6.83 -0.24
C GLY A 159 9.14 -7.42 0.26
N GLU A 160 9.47 -7.27 1.54
CA GLU A 160 10.68 -7.85 2.15
C GLU A 160 10.36 -8.93 3.17
N ASP A 161 9.46 -8.61 4.10
CA ASP A 161 9.09 -9.48 5.22
C ASP A 161 7.65 -9.94 5.08
N ALA A 162 7.40 -11.21 5.40
CA ALA A 162 6.07 -11.78 5.51
C ALA A 162 5.64 -11.87 6.98
N TYR A 163 4.38 -11.60 7.23
CA TYR A 163 3.79 -11.68 8.55
C TYR A 163 2.31 -12.03 8.48
N GLU A 164 1.81 -12.62 9.53
CA GLU A 164 0.41 -12.96 9.64
C GLU A 164 -0.39 -11.79 10.23
N VAL A 165 -1.52 -11.46 9.61
CA VAL A 165 -2.52 -10.51 10.11
C VAL A 165 -3.74 -11.29 10.54
N VAL A 166 -4.10 -11.22 11.83
CA VAL A 166 -5.20 -11.98 12.42
C VAL A 166 -6.26 -11.04 12.97
N ARG A 167 -7.52 -11.31 12.63
CA ARG A 167 -8.66 -10.56 13.18
C ARG A 167 -8.85 -10.87 14.65
N THR A 168 -8.94 -9.84 15.47
CA THR A 168 -9.20 -9.94 16.91
C THR A 168 -10.63 -9.59 17.28
N ALA A 169 -11.31 -8.79 16.45
CA ALA A 169 -12.71 -8.44 16.62
C ALA A 169 -13.30 -7.85 15.33
N SER A 170 -14.62 -7.97 15.16
CA SER A 170 -15.39 -7.17 14.19
C SER A 170 -16.68 -6.68 14.84
N ARG A 171 -17.17 -5.54 14.39
CA ARG A 171 -18.47 -5.01 14.83
C ARG A 171 -18.99 -3.95 13.87
N GLN A 172 -20.31 -3.86 13.78
CA GLN A 172 -20.98 -2.76 13.10
C GLN A 172 -20.82 -1.45 13.91
N THR A 173 -20.53 -0.36 13.22
CA THR A 173 -20.36 0.95 13.82
C THR A 173 -20.74 2.06 12.83
N PHE A 174 -20.81 3.29 13.31
CA PHE A 174 -21.08 4.46 12.48
C PHE A 174 -19.90 5.42 12.52
N VAL A 175 -19.39 5.79 11.34
CA VAL A 175 -18.29 6.74 11.21
C VAL A 175 -18.84 8.13 10.87
N LYS A 176 -18.41 9.14 11.64
CA LYS A 176 -18.70 10.56 11.40
C LYS A 176 -17.38 11.32 11.47
N GLN A 177 -16.84 11.74 10.32
CA GLN A 177 -15.50 12.31 10.24
C GLN A 177 -15.44 13.78 9.79
N GLY A 178 -16.54 14.50 9.80
CA GLY A 178 -16.64 15.87 9.31
C GLY A 178 -17.32 16.00 7.95
N LYS A 179 -17.30 17.20 7.36
CA LYS A 179 -18.06 17.50 6.12
C LYS A 179 -17.41 16.95 4.86
N THR A 180 -16.09 16.84 4.84
CA THR A 180 -15.27 16.45 3.66
C THR A 180 -14.76 15.02 3.70
N HIS A 181 -15.26 14.21 4.65
CA HIS A 181 -14.84 12.84 4.85
C HIS A 181 -16.06 11.93 4.95
N PHE A 182 -15.82 10.65 4.74
CA PHE A 182 -16.86 9.64 4.78
C PHE A 182 -17.72 9.73 6.06
N ARG A 183 -19.03 9.58 5.86
CA ARG A 183 -20.02 9.49 6.93
C ARG A 183 -21.01 8.38 6.60
N GLY A 184 -21.13 7.38 7.47
CA GLY A 184 -22.07 6.28 7.22
C GLY A 184 -21.83 5.09 8.14
N SER A 185 -22.66 4.06 7.93
CA SER A 185 -22.51 2.76 8.57
C SER A 185 -21.26 2.07 8.04
N THR A 186 -20.55 1.38 8.92
CA THR A 186 -19.31 0.70 8.62
C THR A 186 -19.18 -0.58 9.42
N GLU A 187 -18.43 -1.53 8.93
CA GLU A 187 -17.92 -2.63 9.71
C GLU A 187 -16.50 -2.31 10.18
N LEU A 188 -16.27 -2.31 11.48
CA LEU A 188 -14.93 -2.17 12.06
C LEU A 188 -14.29 -3.55 12.19
N CYS A 189 -13.22 -3.77 11.46
CA CYS A 189 -12.35 -4.95 11.57
C CYS A 189 -11.11 -4.57 12.36
N ARG A 190 -10.82 -5.27 13.43
CA ARG A 190 -9.61 -5.11 14.24
C ARG A 190 -8.67 -6.25 13.99
N TYR A 191 -7.43 -5.91 13.66
CA TYR A 191 -6.38 -6.87 13.39
C TYR A 191 -5.18 -6.68 14.29
N ARG A 192 -4.45 -7.77 14.51
CA ARG A 192 -3.13 -7.80 15.10
C ARG A 192 -2.15 -8.38 14.10
N PHE A 193 -0.96 -7.79 14.04
CA PHE A 193 0.16 -8.35 13.30
C PHE A 193 0.93 -9.31 14.21
N ASN A 194 1.14 -10.51 13.74
CA ASN A 194 2.05 -11.47 14.34
C ASN A 194 3.42 -11.28 13.70
N TYR A 195 4.17 -10.32 14.21
CA TYR A 195 5.49 -9.92 13.72
C TYR A 195 6.56 -10.36 14.72
N GLY A 196 6.97 -11.63 14.69
CA GLY A 196 8.00 -12.14 15.59
C GLY A 196 7.79 -11.77 17.07
N LYS A 197 8.88 -11.66 17.84
CA LYS A 197 8.81 -11.38 19.28
C LYS A 197 8.66 -9.90 19.65
N ALA A 198 8.73 -8.95 18.70
CA ALA A 198 9.11 -7.60 19.09
C ALA A 198 7.98 -6.58 19.20
N GLU A 199 6.99 -6.52 18.32
CA GLU A 199 6.00 -5.43 18.39
C GLU A 199 4.60 -5.89 17.99
N GLN A 200 3.69 -5.87 18.94
CA GLN A 200 2.25 -6.04 18.69
C GLN A 200 1.70 -4.77 18.02
N ARG A 201 1.85 -4.65 16.73
CA ARG A 201 1.16 -3.62 15.96
C ARG A 201 -0.30 -4.00 15.79
N GLY A 202 -1.17 -3.03 15.83
CA GLY A 202 -2.60 -3.20 15.57
C GLY A 202 -3.03 -2.42 14.35
N LEU A 203 -4.02 -2.96 13.66
CA LEU A 203 -4.65 -2.31 12.53
C LEU A 203 -6.16 -2.33 12.74
N ASP A 204 -6.78 -1.17 12.73
CA ASP A 204 -8.23 -1.04 12.73
C ASP A 204 -8.65 -0.52 11.36
N VAL A 205 -9.52 -1.25 10.68
CA VAL A 205 -10.06 -0.89 9.36
C VAL A 205 -11.56 -0.73 9.48
N TRP A 206 -12.10 0.40 9.06
CA TRP A 206 -13.53 0.62 8.92
C TRP A 206 -13.88 0.46 7.44
N LEU A 207 -14.57 -0.62 7.12
CA LEU A 207 -15.12 -0.85 5.80
C LEU A 207 -16.47 -0.16 5.69
N GLY A 208 -16.70 0.58 4.62
CA GLY A 208 -17.95 1.28 4.35
C GLY A 208 -18.25 1.29 2.86
N LEU A 209 -19.55 1.37 2.53
CA LEU A 209 -20.00 1.43 1.14
C LEU A 209 -19.71 2.82 0.55
N HIS A 210 -18.90 2.88 -0.49
CA HIS A 210 -18.55 4.08 -1.24
C HIS A 210 -18.58 3.81 -2.74
N ARG A 211 -19.46 4.51 -3.47
CA ARG A 211 -19.66 4.28 -4.93
C ARG A 211 -19.90 2.80 -5.25
N ASP A 212 -20.87 2.20 -4.56
CA ASP A 212 -21.33 0.81 -4.72
C ASP A 212 -20.28 -0.28 -4.40
N ARG A 213 -19.17 0.09 -3.75
CA ARG A 213 -18.16 -0.86 -3.28
C ARG A 213 -17.86 -0.67 -1.80
N TRP A 214 -17.61 -1.77 -1.12
CA TRP A 214 -17.03 -1.76 0.22
C TRP A 214 -15.55 -1.44 0.12
N VAL A 215 -15.15 -0.35 0.79
CA VAL A 215 -13.76 0.12 0.80
C VAL A 215 -13.36 0.54 2.22
N PRO A 216 -12.07 0.56 2.54
CA PRO A 216 -11.62 1.10 3.82
C PRO A 216 -11.83 2.61 3.87
N VAL A 217 -12.88 3.06 4.55
CA VAL A 217 -13.19 4.49 4.70
C VAL A 217 -12.37 5.16 5.79
N ARG A 218 -11.82 4.36 6.70
CA ARG A 218 -10.92 4.79 7.75
C ARG A 218 -9.95 3.65 8.10
N ILE A 219 -8.67 3.97 8.23
CA ILE A 219 -7.64 3.02 8.65
C ILE A 219 -6.88 3.64 9.81
N ARG A 220 -6.66 2.88 10.88
CA ARG A 220 -5.83 3.29 12.00
C ARG A 220 -4.76 2.26 12.28
N VAL A 221 -3.50 2.68 12.21
CA VAL A 221 -2.35 1.87 12.58
C VAL A 221 -1.93 2.24 13.99
N ARG A 222 -1.96 1.26 14.89
CA ARG A 222 -1.53 1.39 16.27
C ARG A 222 -0.13 0.81 16.42
N VAL A 223 0.79 1.62 16.93
CA VAL A 223 2.15 1.20 17.23
C VAL A 223 2.38 1.44 18.72
N PRO A 224 2.83 0.44 19.51
CA PRO A 224 3.08 0.63 20.92
C PRO A 224 3.99 1.84 21.18
N PHE A 225 3.65 2.62 22.18
CA PHE A 225 4.41 3.81 22.63
C PHE A 225 4.58 4.92 21.59
N ARG A 226 3.82 4.90 20.48
CA ARG A 226 3.83 5.95 19.47
C ARG A 226 2.41 6.46 19.18
N PRO A 227 2.25 7.69 18.72
CA PRO A 227 0.95 8.18 18.26
C PRO A 227 0.41 7.32 17.11
N ASP A 228 -0.90 7.04 17.16
CA ASP A 228 -1.57 6.32 16.07
C ASP A 228 -1.48 7.08 14.75
N ALA A 229 -1.25 6.34 13.67
CA ALA A 229 -1.44 6.85 12.32
C ALA A 229 -2.87 6.59 11.86
N LEU A 230 -3.50 7.59 11.27
CA LEU A 230 -4.91 7.56 10.87
C LEU A 230 -5.05 8.04 9.43
N LEU A 231 -5.68 7.23 8.59
CA LEU A 231 -6.13 7.59 7.24
C LEU A 231 -7.65 7.76 7.26
N ARG A 232 -8.16 8.79 6.59
CA ARG A 232 -9.60 9.09 6.47
C ARG A 232 -9.94 9.39 5.03
N LEU A 233 -10.87 8.60 4.47
CA LEU A 233 -11.32 8.77 3.09
C LEU A 233 -11.99 10.14 2.93
N ARG A 234 -11.52 10.90 1.93
CA ARG A 234 -12.21 12.11 1.45
C ARG A 234 -13.43 11.72 0.65
N THR A 235 -14.53 12.42 0.88
CA THR A 235 -15.70 12.36 0.04
C THR A 235 -15.98 13.75 -0.50
N PRO A 236 -16.40 13.87 -1.77
CA PRO A 236 -16.92 15.15 -2.25
C PRO A 236 -18.07 15.58 -1.33
N GLY A 237 -18.07 16.84 -0.90
CA GLY A 237 -19.13 17.42 -0.08
C GLY A 237 -20.39 17.66 -0.91
#